data_b0bdc9cbe7870390a7ad6373bf9fdedd
#
_entry.id   b0bdc9cbe7870390a7ad6373bf9fdedd
#
_cell.length_a   1.000
_cell.length_b   1.000
_cell.length_c   1.000
_cell.angle_alpha   90.00
_cell.angle_beta   90.00
_cell.angle_gamma   90.00
#
_symmetry.space_group_name_H-M   'P 1'
#
loop_
_entity.id
_entity.type
_entity.pdbx_description
1 polymer ?
#
loop_
_entity_poly.entity_id
_entity_poly.type
_entity_poly.pdbx_seq_one_letter_code
_entity_poly.pdbx_strand_id
1 'polypeptide(L)'
;MRIDLLTREYPPHVYGGAGVHVTELARVLRSLGPDIRVHAFDGPRKPGDEGALDGVRGYDELAELDGANAALRTLGVDLQMAAHTDGTDLVHSHTWYANFAGYVSKLLYDVPHVVSAHSLEPLRPWKAEQLGGGYRLSSFAERIAYENADAIIAVSNGMKDDILRSYPSVEEDRVHVIFNGIDLNEWRKPSTEDEKANQARVLKEFGIDPDRPTVVFVGRITRQKGLPYFLRAARQLPRDAQIVLCAGAPDTKEIAAEVDTLVKELAADRDGVVLISQMLPRTDLCAILDVATVFITPSVYEPLGIVNLEAMAMELPVVGTRTGGIPDVIVEGETGYLVPIEQKTDGTGTPIDPEAFESAMAERINAVLADPGQARQMGKAGLERARTEFSWDTIGQQTLDLYRALVG
;
A
#
# COMPACT_ATOMS: atom_id res chain seq x y z
N MET A 1 -18.31 13.70 -18.97
CA MET A 1 -17.73 14.08 -17.68
C MET A 1 -16.21 13.96 -17.79
N ARG A 2 -15.53 15.09 -17.57
CA ARG A 2 -14.06 15.16 -17.48
C ARG A 2 -13.63 15.15 -16.02
N ILE A 3 -12.67 14.32 -15.67
CA ILE A 3 -12.13 14.18 -14.31
C ILE A 3 -10.61 14.35 -14.37
N ASP A 4 -10.09 15.23 -13.55
CA ASP A 4 -8.66 15.48 -13.46
C ASP A 4 -8.12 14.82 -12.17
N LEU A 5 -7.31 13.76 -12.33
CA LEU A 5 -6.60 13.07 -11.23
C LEU A 5 -5.29 13.79 -10.97
N LEU A 6 -5.05 14.19 -9.72
CA LEU A 6 -3.87 14.93 -9.29
C LEU A 6 -3.03 14.03 -8.37
N THR A 7 -1.79 13.76 -8.75
CA THR A 7 -0.97 12.79 -8.03
C THR A 7 0.53 13.14 -8.05
N ARG A 8 1.28 12.68 -7.05
CA ARG A 8 2.73 12.70 -7.06
C ARG A 8 3.29 11.70 -8.07
N GLU A 9 2.78 10.47 -8.04
CA GLU A 9 3.35 9.31 -8.73
C GLU A 9 2.45 8.89 -9.89
N TYR A 10 3.05 8.73 -11.07
CA TYR A 10 2.41 8.12 -12.26
C TYR A 10 3.50 7.59 -13.20
N PRO A 11 3.27 6.50 -13.96
CA PRO A 11 4.29 5.95 -14.84
C PRO A 11 5.00 7.01 -15.72
N PRO A 12 6.31 6.84 -15.94
CA PRO A 12 7.18 5.75 -15.47
C PRO A 12 7.70 5.92 -14.03
N HIS A 13 7.28 6.95 -13.29
CA HIS A 13 7.77 7.33 -11.97
C HIS A 13 6.78 6.87 -10.88
N VAL A 14 6.83 5.58 -10.53
CA VAL A 14 6.02 4.97 -9.47
C VAL A 14 6.95 4.47 -8.38
N TYR A 15 6.75 4.95 -7.14
CA TYR A 15 7.61 4.69 -6.00
C TYR A 15 6.90 3.92 -4.88
N GLY A 16 5.57 3.85 -4.91
CA GLY A 16 4.78 3.22 -3.86
C GLY A 16 3.34 2.88 -4.25
N GLY A 17 2.59 2.39 -3.27
CA GLY A 17 1.22 1.91 -3.48
C GLY A 17 0.24 2.98 -3.99
N ALA A 18 0.47 4.26 -3.66
CA ALA A 18 -0.37 5.35 -4.17
C ALA A 18 -0.24 5.51 -5.69
N GLY A 19 0.99 5.41 -6.22
CA GLY A 19 1.24 5.46 -7.68
C GLY A 19 0.63 4.28 -8.42
N VAL A 20 0.75 3.06 -7.87
CA VAL A 20 0.07 1.88 -8.41
C VAL A 20 -1.44 2.09 -8.42
N HIS A 21 -2.02 2.57 -7.31
CA HIS A 21 -3.45 2.85 -7.21
C HIS A 21 -3.92 3.83 -8.29
N VAL A 22 -3.26 4.99 -8.45
CA VAL A 22 -3.69 5.99 -9.44
C VAL A 22 -3.54 5.47 -10.86
N THR A 23 -2.50 4.70 -11.14
CA THR A 23 -2.30 4.07 -12.46
C THR A 23 -3.47 3.17 -12.83
N GLU A 24 -3.83 2.25 -11.94
CA GLU A 24 -4.91 1.30 -12.17
C GLU A 24 -6.28 1.98 -12.16
N LEU A 25 -6.52 2.89 -11.21
CA LEU A 25 -7.76 3.65 -11.16
C LEU A 25 -7.98 4.45 -12.46
N ALA A 26 -6.96 5.15 -12.95
CA ALA A 26 -7.04 5.89 -14.21
C ALA A 26 -7.35 4.96 -15.39
N ARG A 27 -6.73 3.78 -15.45
CA ARG A 27 -6.97 2.77 -16.49
C ARG A 27 -8.42 2.30 -16.48
N VAL A 28 -8.94 1.93 -15.32
CA VAL A 28 -10.30 1.40 -15.17
C VAL A 28 -11.35 2.49 -15.43
N LEU A 29 -11.16 3.68 -14.87
CA LEU A 29 -12.09 4.79 -15.09
C LEU A 29 -12.20 5.17 -16.58
N ARG A 30 -11.09 5.17 -17.34
CA ARG A 30 -11.10 5.38 -18.78
C ARG A 30 -11.94 4.31 -19.50
N SER A 31 -11.86 3.05 -19.09
CA SER A 31 -12.66 1.97 -19.68
C SER A 31 -14.15 2.10 -19.38
N LEU A 32 -14.53 2.79 -18.30
CA LEU A 32 -15.91 3.07 -17.91
C LEU A 32 -16.51 4.32 -18.58
N GLY A 33 -15.72 5.07 -19.37
CA GLY A 33 -16.20 6.09 -20.30
C GLY A 33 -15.90 7.56 -20.00
N PRO A 34 -15.55 8.00 -18.76
CA PRO A 34 -15.15 9.38 -18.51
C PRO A 34 -13.86 9.78 -19.24
N ASP A 35 -13.73 11.09 -19.55
CA ASP A 35 -12.45 11.70 -19.98
C ASP A 35 -11.56 11.86 -18.74
N ILE A 36 -10.62 10.95 -18.56
CA ILE A 36 -9.69 10.94 -17.42
C ILE A 36 -8.38 11.60 -17.82
N ARG A 37 -8.07 12.72 -17.18
CA ARG A 37 -6.78 13.39 -17.27
C ARG A 37 -5.98 13.17 -16.02
N VAL A 38 -4.65 13.07 -16.15
CA VAL A 38 -3.74 12.83 -15.04
C VAL A 38 -2.70 13.95 -15.01
N HIS A 39 -2.59 14.59 -13.86
CA HIS A 39 -1.57 15.58 -13.56
C HIS A 39 -0.59 14.97 -12.57
N ALA A 40 0.69 14.83 -12.95
CA ALA A 40 1.70 14.15 -12.17
C ALA A 40 3.00 14.96 -12.07
N PHE A 41 3.82 14.64 -11.08
CA PHE A 41 5.17 15.19 -10.91
C PHE A 41 6.17 14.54 -11.89
N ASP A 42 7.44 14.88 -11.70
CA ASP A 42 8.62 14.30 -12.37
C ASP A 42 8.68 14.59 -13.88
N GLY A 43 8.20 15.77 -14.28
CA GLY A 43 8.35 16.35 -15.61
C GLY A 43 7.44 15.76 -16.69
N PRO A 44 7.47 16.37 -17.89
CA PRO A 44 6.67 15.93 -19.02
C PRO A 44 7.05 14.52 -19.47
N ARG A 45 6.04 13.69 -19.78
CA ARG A 45 6.26 12.34 -20.34
C ARG A 45 6.75 12.45 -21.77
N LYS A 46 7.77 11.66 -22.13
CA LYS A 46 8.30 11.61 -23.49
C LYS A 46 7.54 10.59 -24.33
N PRO A 47 7.44 10.80 -25.66
CA PRO A 47 6.86 9.77 -26.53
C PRO A 47 7.57 8.42 -26.36
N GLY A 48 6.81 7.38 -26.05
CA GLY A 48 7.33 6.03 -25.79
C GLY A 48 7.55 5.70 -24.30
N ASP A 49 7.48 6.66 -23.40
CA ASP A 49 7.47 6.38 -21.96
C ASP A 49 6.20 5.60 -21.58
N GLU A 50 6.31 4.71 -20.60
CA GLU A 50 5.14 4.18 -19.93
C GLU A 50 4.34 5.34 -19.31
N GLY A 51 3.02 5.34 -19.50
CA GLY A 51 2.17 6.44 -19.03
C GLY A 51 2.15 7.70 -19.90
N ALA A 52 2.88 7.73 -21.04
CA ALA A 52 2.77 8.79 -22.06
C ALA A 52 1.48 8.63 -22.88
N LEU A 53 0.33 8.80 -22.25
CA LEU A 53 -0.99 8.70 -22.84
C LEU A 53 -1.60 10.09 -23.08
N ASP A 54 -2.54 10.19 -24.01
CA ASP A 54 -3.36 11.38 -24.17
C ASP A 54 -4.06 11.71 -22.84
N GLY A 55 -4.05 12.99 -22.46
CA GLY A 55 -4.59 13.44 -21.18
C GLY A 55 -3.66 13.27 -19.98
N VAL A 56 -2.41 12.82 -20.17
CA VAL A 56 -1.40 12.80 -19.09
C VAL A 56 -0.47 13.99 -19.21
N ARG A 57 -0.34 14.76 -18.13
CA ARG A 57 0.56 15.90 -18.04
C ARG A 57 1.47 15.79 -16.82
N GLY A 58 2.77 15.82 -17.06
CA GLY A 58 3.76 15.87 -16.01
C GLY A 58 4.33 17.28 -15.83
N TYR A 59 4.76 17.61 -14.62
CA TYR A 59 5.24 18.92 -14.21
C TYR A 59 6.60 18.82 -13.57
N ASP A 60 7.52 19.67 -14.00
CA ASP A 60 8.79 19.89 -13.32
C ASP A 60 8.60 20.81 -12.10
N GLU A 61 9.50 20.70 -11.11
CA GLU A 61 9.60 21.69 -10.05
C GLU A 61 9.94 23.06 -10.65
N LEU A 62 9.42 24.13 -10.04
CA LEU A 62 9.71 25.50 -10.49
C LEU A 62 11.18 25.84 -10.24
N ALA A 63 11.89 26.28 -11.29
CA ALA A 63 13.30 26.65 -11.19
C ALA A 63 13.56 27.78 -10.17
N GLU A 64 12.59 28.67 -9.98
CA GLU A 64 12.65 29.76 -9.01
C GLU A 64 12.67 29.26 -7.56
N LEU A 65 12.28 28.02 -7.33
CA LEU A 65 12.28 27.35 -6.02
C LEU A 65 13.45 26.38 -5.87
N ASP A 66 14.39 26.37 -6.81
CA ASP A 66 15.58 25.51 -6.70
C ASP A 66 16.36 25.83 -5.40
N GLY A 67 16.75 24.78 -4.68
CA GLY A 67 17.38 24.91 -3.36
C GLY A 67 16.44 25.26 -2.21
N ALA A 68 15.13 25.51 -2.45
CA ALA A 68 14.14 25.72 -1.41
C ALA A 68 13.76 24.40 -0.69
N ASN A 69 13.05 24.52 0.43
CA ASN A 69 12.52 23.35 1.15
C ASN A 69 11.64 22.48 0.22
N ALA A 70 11.79 21.17 0.30
CA ALA A 70 11.07 20.21 -0.56
C ALA A 70 9.55 20.39 -0.54
N ALA A 71 8.96 20.69 0.63
CA ALA A 71 7.53 20.93 0.72
C ALA A 71 7.10 22.20 -0.04
N LEU A 72 7.94 23.24 -0.06
CA LEU A 72 7.65 24.44 -0.83
C LEU A 72 7.74 24.17 -2.35
N ARG A 73 8.73 23.39 -2.79
CA ARG A 73 8.83 22.97 -4.20
C ARG A 73 7.60 22.15 -4.62
N THR A 74 7.11 21.27 -3.74
CA THR A 74 5.85 20.52 -3.95
C THR A 74 4.68 21.48 -4.22
N LEU A 75 4.47 22.49 -3.37
CA LEU A 75 3.39 23.45 -3.58
C LEU A 75 3.55 24.25 -4.88
N GLY A 76 4.78 24.48 -5.34
CA GLY A 76 5.04 25.09 -6.65
C GLY A 76 4.48 24.23 -7.80
N VAL A 77 4.60 22.91 -7.72
CA VAL A 77 3.99 21.98 -8.68
C VAL A 77 2.47 21.96 -8.55
N ASP A 78 1.93 22.00 -7.32
CA ASP A 78 0.49 22.07 -7.08
C ASP A 78 -0.16 23.27 -7.77
N LEU A 79 0.48 24.45 -7.71
CA LEU A 79 -0.02 25.64 -8.40
C LEU A 79 -0.02 25.47 -9.92
N GLN A 80 1.00 24.82 -10.48
CA GLN A 80 1.03 24.50 -11.91
C GLN A 80 -0.09 23.52 -12.29
N MET A 81 -0.33 22.48 -11.47
CA MET A 81 -1.43 21.54 -11.70
C MET A 81 -2.78 22.27 -11.71
N ALA A 82 -3.07 23.04 -10.66
CA ALA A 82 -4.32 23.78 -10.53
C ALA A 82 -4.58 24.72 -11.72
N ALA A 83 -3.55 25.39 -12.25
CA ALA A 83 -3.68 26.25 -13.41
C ALA A 83 -4.09 25.52 -14.71
N HIS A 84 -4.08 24.17 -14.72
CA HIS A 84 -4.42 23.38 -15.90
C HIS A 84 -5.66 22.51 -15.74
N THR A 85 -6.41 22.67 -14.65
CA THR A 85 -7.68 21.93 -14.40
C THR A 85 -8.90 22.70 -14.88
N ASP A 86 -8.75 23.87 -15.52
CA ASP A 86 -9.87 24.61 -16.10
C ASP A 86 -10.71 23.75 -17.04
N GLY A 87 -12.04 23.81 -16.88
CA GLY A 87 -13.01 23.04 -17.64
C GLY A 87 -13.12 21.57 -17.22
N THR A 88 -12.55 21.16 -16.08
CA THR A 88 -12.88 19.86 -15.46
C THR A 88 -14.27 19.87 -14.84
N ASP A 89 -14.92 18.72 -14.74
CA ASP A 89 -16.17 18.57 -13.98
C ASP A 89 -15.90 18.21 -12.52
N LEU A 90 -14.71 17.64 -12.21
CA LEU A 90 -14.29 17.22 -10.88
C LEU A 90 -12.78 17.06 -10.81
N VAL A 91 -12.17 17.38 -9.68
CA VAL A 91 -10.76 17.07 -9.36
C VAL A 91 -10.67 16.01 -8.27
N HIS A 92 -9.76 15.05 -8.43
CA HIS A 92 -9.49 14.03 -7.43
C HIS A 92 -7.99 13.98 -7.11
N SER A 93 -7.62 14.32 -5.89
CA SER A 93 -6.22 14.39 -5.46
C SER A 93 -5.82 13.19 -4.58
N HIS A 94 -4.57 12.77 -4.74
CA HIS A 94 -3.98 11.64 -4.03
C HIS A 94 -2.75 12.08 -3.24
N THR A 95 -2.74 11.83 -1.94
CA THR A 95 -1.71 12.21 -0.98
C THR A 95 -1.55 13.72 -0.80
N TRP A 96 -0.90 14.15 0.28
CA TRP A 96 -0.66 15.56 0.56
C TRP A 96 0.11 16.28 -0.56
N TYR A 97 0.89 15.53 -1.35
CA TYR A 97 1.68 16.07 -2.46
C TYR A 97 0.84 16.75 -3.56
N ALA A 98 -0.43 16.37 -3.71
CA ALA A 98 -1.34 16.93 -4.72
C ALA A 98 -2.64 17.48 -4.11
N ASN A 99 -2.84 17.33 -2.79
CA ASN A 99 -4.06 17.75 -2.12
C ASN A 99 -4.28 19.26 -2.20
N PHE A 100 -3.20 20.06 -2.13
CA PHE A 100 -3.30 21.50 -2.25
C PHE A 100 -3.70 21.95 -3.65
N ALA A 101 -3.24 21.26 -4.70
CA ALA A 101 -3.69 21.50 -6.08
C ALA A 101 -5.19 21.28 -6.23
N GLY A 102 -5.73 20.19 -5.67
CA GLY A 102 -7.16 19.91 -5.67
C GLY A 102 -7.98 20.99 -4.96
N TYR A 103 -7.54 21.41 -3.78
CA TYR A 103 -8.19 22.49 -3.03
C TYR A 103 -8.19 23.82 -3.80
N VAL A 104 -7.07 24.20 -4.41
CA VAL A 104 -6.96 25.43 -5.21
C VAL A 104 -7.86 25.33 -6.47
N SER A 105 -7.89 24.18 -7.13
CA SER A 105 -8.77 23.97 -8.30
C SER A 105 -10.24 24.12 -7.94
N LYS A 106 -10.68 23.54 -6.82
CA LYS A 106 -12.04 23.72 -6.30
C LYS A 106 -12.40 25.20 -6.14
N LEU A 107 -11.51 25.98 -5.52
CA LEU A 107 -11.76 27.40 -5.29
C LEU A 107 -11.76 28.24 -6.57
N LEU A 108 -10.88 27.92 -7.55
CA LEU A 108 -10.75 28.68 -8.77
C LEU A 108 -11.88 28.43 -9.77
N TYR A 109 -12.32 27.18 -9.86
CA TYR A 109 -13.22 26.75 -10.93
C TYR A 109 -14.60 26.30 -10.44
N ASP A 110 -14.84 26.39 -9.12
CA ASP A 110 -16.12 25.99 -8.48
C ASP A 110 -16.53 24.55 -8.84
N VAL A 111 -15.56 23.63 -8.74
CA VAL A 111 -15.73 22.20 -9.06
C VAL A 111 -15.58 21.33 -7.80
N PRO A 112 -16.26 20.18 -7.72
CA PRO A 112 -16.09 19.25 -6.62
C PRO A 112 -14.64 18.75 -6.50
N HIS A 113 -14.15 18.64 -5.25
CA HIS A 113 -12.87 18.07 -4.93
C HIS A 113 -13.02 16.78 -4.11
N VAL A 114 -12.52 15.68 -4.63
CA VAL A 114 -12.38 14.39 -3.95
C VAL A 114 -10.94 14.19 -3.49
N VAL A 115 -10.75 13.68 -2.29
CA VAL A 115 -9.44 13.33 -1.73
C VAL A 115 -9.36 11.84 -1.44
N SER A 116 -8.34 11.13 -1.94
CA SER A 116 -8.04 9.75 -1.50
C SER A 116 -6.99 9.72 -0.40
N ALA A 117 -7.34 9.09 0.71
CA ALA A 117 -6.47 8.90 1.87
C ALA A 117 -5.66 7.62 1.76
N HIS A 118 -4.42 7.71 1.27
CA HIS A 118 -3.46 6.59 1.24
C HIS A 118 -2.61 6.52 2.51
N SER A 119 -2.49 7.61 3.24
CA SER A 119 -1.84 7.77 4.54
C SER A 119 -2.23 9.12 5.11
N LEU A 120 -2.07 9.34 6.40
CA LEU A 120 -2.33 10.61 7.06
C LEU A 120 -1.07 11.16 7.70
N GLU A 121 -0.76 12.44 7.48
CA GLU A 121 0.40 13.11 8.08
C GLU A 121 0.39 13.06 9.62
N PRO A 122 -0.74 13.28 10.34
CA PRO A 122 -0.79 13.14 11.79
C PRO A 122 -0.38 11.77 12.35
N LEU A 123 -0.52 10.71 11.56
CA LEU A 123 -0.16 9.34 11.94
C LEU A 123 1.25 8.95 11.49
N ARG A 124 2.03 9.91 11.03
CA ARG A 124 3.41 9.73 10.55
C ARG A 124 4.39 10.71 11.21
N PRO A 125 4.41 10.81 12.56
CA PRO A 125 5.20 11.80 13.28
C PRO A 125 6.71 11.74 13.00
N TRP A 126 7.23 10.56 12.63
CA TRP A 126 8.62 10.38 12.20
C TRP A 126 8.98 11.17 10.93
N LYS A 127 8.01 11.59 10.11
CA LYS A 127 8.27 12.47 8.97
C LYS A 127 8.74 13.87 9.36
N ALA A 128 8.45 14.32 10.56
CA ALA A 128 8.96 15.58 11.07
C ALA A 128 10.50 15.61 11.08
N GLU A 129 11.14 14.47 11.36
CA GLU A 129 12.59 14.32 11.32
C GLU A 129 13.13 14.40 9.88
N GLN A 130 12.38 13.90 8.90
CA GLN A 130 12.78 13.89 7.48
C GLN A 130 12.54 15.22 6.78
N LEU A 131 11.43 15.90 7.06
CA LEU A 131 10.98 17.11 6.37
C LEU A 131 11.32 18.40 7.13
N GLY A 132 11.71 18.30 8.40
CA GLY A 132 11.96 19.48 9.24
C GLY A 132 10.77 20.44 9.24
N GLY A 133 11.02 21.73 8.95
CA GLY A 133 9.96 22.74 8.84
C GLY A 133 8.92 22.45 7.76
N GLY A 134 9.26 21.65 6.75
CA GLY A 134 8.35 21.23 5.68
C GLY A 134 7.21 20.36 6.18
N TYR A 135 7.38 19.64 7.28
CA TYR A 135 6.29 18.83 7.88
C TYR A 135 5.08 19.66 8.29
N ARG A 136 5.29 20.87 8.78
CA ARG A 136 4.16 21.77 9.09
C ARG A 136 3.41 22.22 7.84
N LEU A 137 4.11 22.33 6.72
CA LEU A 137 3.52 22.71 5.45
C LEU A 137 2.75 21.53 4.81
N SER A 138 3.31 20.32 4.84
CA SER A 138 2.60 19.11 4.37
C SER A 138 1.34 18.83 5.21
N SER A 139 1.44 18.95 6.53
CA SER A 139 0.29 18.82 7.44
C SER A 139 -0.78 19.89 7.22
N PHE A 140 -0.38 21.12 6.88
CA PHE A 140 -1.32 22.18 6.51
C PHE A 140 -2.02 21.86 5.19
N ALA A 141 -1.28 21.48 4.15
CA ALA A 141 -1.81 21.16 2.82
C ALA A 141 -2.80 19.98 2.88
N GLU A 142 -2.46 18.94 3.65
CA GLU A 142 -3.36 17.81 3.86
C GLU A 142 -4.62 18.25 4.61
N ARG A 143 -4.47 18.89 5.76
CA ARG A 143 -5.62 19.31 6.59
C ARG A 143 -6.60 20.20 5.83
N ILE A 144 -6.12 21.23 5.13
CA ILE A 144 -7.01 22.16 4.44
C ILE A 144 -7.79 21.46 3.32
N ALA A 145 -7.18 20.48 2.64
CA ALA A 145 -7.85 19.70 1.63
C ALA A 145 -8.93 18.80 2.24
N TYR A 146 -8.62 18.06 3.31
CA TYR A 146 -9.58 17.16 3.96
C TYR A 146 -10.77 17.91 4.57
N GLU A 147 -10.52 19.02 5.26
CA GLU A 147 -11.58 19.83 5.87
C GLU A 147 -12.53 20.46 4.84
N ASN A 148 -12.07 20.66 3.59
CA ASN A 148 -12.83 21.33 2.54
C ASN A 148 -13.19 20.45 1.34
N ALA A 149 -12.81 19.17 1.31
CA ALA A 149 -13.22 18.25 0.25
C ALA A 149 -14.72 18.01 0.25
N ASP A 150 -15.30 17.80 -0.92
CA ASP A 150 -16.72 17.41 -1.06
C ASP A 150 -16.92 15.94 -0.71
N ALA A 151 -15.92 15.10 -1.00
CA ALA A 151 -15.86 13.73 -0.52
C ALA A 151 -14.41 13.29 -0.24
N ILE A 152 -14.27 12.37 0.69
CA ILE A 152 -13.00 11.76 1.06
C ILE A 152 -13.14 10.25 0.88
N ILE A 153 -12.26 9.66 0.07
CA ILE A 153 -12.16 8.21 -0.08
C ILE A 153 -11.16 7.69 0.95
N ALA A 154 -11.64 6.93 1.91
CA ALA A 154 -10.84 6.16 2.84
C ALA A 154 -10.58 4.77 2.25
N VAL A 155 -9.32 4.34 2.18
CA VAL A 155 -8.94 3.03 1.60
C VAL A 155 -9.29 1.85 2.51
N SER A 156 -9.83 2.09 3.71
CA SER A 156 -10.29 1.08 4.66
C SER A 156 -11.21 1.71 5.72
N ASN A 157 -11.94 0.86 6.48
CA ASN A 157 -12.69 1.32 7.65
C ASN A 157 -11.75 1.89 8.72
N GLY A 158 -10.60 1.24 8.96
CA GLY A 158 -9.58 1.79 9.86
C GLY A 158 -9.07 3.16 9.43
N MET A 159 -8.91 3.40 8.13
CA MET A 159 -8.54 4.72 7.60
C MET A 159 -9.68 5.74 7.79
N LYS A 160 -10.95 5.35 7.63
CA LYS A 160 -12.10 6.22 7.94
C LYS A 160 -12.07 6.68 9.39
N ASP A 161 -11.86 5.75 10.33
CA ASP A 161 -11.75 6.08 11.76
C ASP A 161 -10.56 7.01 12.03
N ASP A 162 -9.44 6.78 11.38
CA ASP A 162 -8.23 7.61 11.47
C ASP A 162 -8.46 9.03 10.96
N ILE A 163 -9.19 9.19 9.85
CA ILE A 163 -9.56 10.50 9.29
C ILE A 163 -10.43 11.27 10.28
N LEU A 164 -11.52 10.66 10.76
CA LEU A 164 -12.46 11.31 11.67
C LEU A 164 -11.81 11.69 13.02
N ARG A 165 -10.87 10.86 13.49
CA ARG A 165 -10.08 11.17 14.69
C ARG A 165 -9.07 12.28 14.46
N SER A 166 -8.40 12.31 13.31
CA SER A 166 -7.34 13.28 13.00
C SER A 166 -7.88 14.64 12.57
N TYR A 167 -9.06 14.67 11.95
CA TYR A 167 -9.74 15.86 11.44
C TYR A 167 -11.19 15.93 11.93
N PRO A 168 -11.41 16.29 13.21
CA PRO A 168 -12.74 16.26 13.83
C PRO A 168 -13.78 17.22 13.23
N SER A 169 -13.37 18.14 12.36
CA SER A 169 -14.26 19.02 11.58
C SER A 169 -14.82 18.36 10.32
N VAL A 170 -14.29 17.20 9.93
CA VAL A 170 -14.80 16.42 8.79
C VAL A 170 -16.06 15.68 9.21
N GLU A 171 -17.15 15.91 8.48
CA GLU A 171 -18.42 15.20 8.66
C GLU A 171 -18.32 13.77 8.17
N GLU A 172 -18.88 12.82 8.93
CA GLU A 172 -18.74 11.38 8.64
C GLU A 172 -19.35 10.99 7.29
N ASP A 173 -20.42 11.63 6.86
CA ASP A 173 -21.10 11.37 5.57
C ASP A 173 -20.29 11.78 4.34
N ARG A 174 -19.26 12.62 4.50
CA ARG A 174 -18.28 12.93 3.46
C ARG A 174 -17.18 11.88 3.32
N VAL A 175 -17.06 10.92 4.28
CA VAL A 175 -16.01 9.89 4.25
C VAL A 175 -16.56 8.56 3.75
N HIS A 176 -16.19 8.19 2.52
CA HIS A 176 -16.60 6.98 1.84
C HIS A 176 -15.49 5.94 1.88
N VAL A 177 -15.81 4.70 2.27
CA VAL A 177 -14.83 3.61 2.22
C VAL A 177 -14.87 3.00 0.82
N ILE A 178 -13.76 3.16 0.08
CA ILE A 178 -13.52 2.51 -1.21
C ILE A 178 -12.11 1.94 -1.16
N PHE A 179 -11.99 0.63 -1.19
CA PHE A 179 -10.73 -0.09 -1.03
C PHE A 179 -9.78 0.13 -2.23
N ASN A 180 -8.51 -0.23 -2.06
CA ASN A 180 -7.62 -0.40 -3.22
C ASN A 180 -7.91 -1.74 -3.91
N GLY A 181 -7.73 -1.76 -5.23
CA GLY A 181 -7.93 -2.95 -6.03
C GLY A 181 -6.69 -3.82 -6.18
N ILE A 182 -6.89 -5.01 -6.73
CA ILE A 182 -5.85 -5.95 -7.16
C ILE A 182 -6.10 -6.39 -8.60
N ASP A 183 -5.04 -6.52 -9.41
CA ASP A 183 -5.12 -7.11 -10.74
C ASP A 183 -4.79 -8.61 -10.69
N LEU A 184 -5.80 -9.45 -10.84
CA LEU A 184 -5.67 -10.90 -10.81
C LEU A 184 -5.05 -11.49 -12.09
N ASN A 185 -4.86 -10.70 -13.15
CA ASN A 185 -4.11 -11.14 -14.32
C ASN A 185 -2.60 -11.03 -14.08
N GLU A 186 -2.20 -10.07 -13.25
CA GLU A 186 -0.83 -9.82 -12.89
C GLU A 186 -0.36 -10.63 -11.68
N TRP A 187 -1.26 -10.76 -10.67
CA TRP A 187 -1.02 -11.54 -9.46
C TRP A 187 -1.71 -12.90 -9.60
N ARG A 188 -1.01 -13.86 -10.17
CA ARG A 188 -1.47 -15.23 -10.40
C ARG A 188 -0.32 -16.22 -10.37
N LYS A 189 -0.66 -17.46 -10.12
CA LYS A 189 0.32 -18.56 -10.12
C LYS A 189 0.95 -18.75 -11.49
N PRO A 190 2.25 -19.14 -11.57
CA PRO A 190 2.93 -19.47 -12.80
C PRO A 190 2.18 -20.57 -13.56
N SER A 191 1.80 -20.31 -14.81
CA SER A 191 0.97 -21.21 -15.62
C SER A 191 1.65 -21.66 -16.92
N THR A 192 2.48 -20.81 -17.53
CA THR A 192 3.22 -21.14 -18.76
C THR A 192 4.53 -21.85 -18.45
N GLU A 193 5.10 -22.54 -19.43
CA GLU A 193 6.40 -23.22 -19.28
C GLU A 193 7.53 -22.21 -18.98
N ASP A 194 7.48 -21.02 -19.58
CA ASP A 194 8.48 -19.97 -19.31
C ASP A 194 8.36 -19.44 -17.87
N GLU A 195 7.14 -19.26 -17.35
CA GLU A 195 6.91 -18.84 -15.97
C GLU A 195 7.37 -19.91 -14.97
N LYS A 196 7.13 -21.20 -15.25
CA LYS A 196 7.62 -22.31 -14.43
C LYS A 196 9.14 -22.44 -14.48
N ALA A 197 9.74 -22.23 -15.66
CA ALA A 197 11.20 -22.19 -15.80
C ALA A 197 11.80 -21.01 -15.01
N ASN A 198 11.16 -19.84 -15.04
CA ASN A 198 11.54 -18.70 -14.21
C ASN A 198 11.41 -19.04 -12.72
N GLN A 199 10.32 -19.67 -12.30
CA GLN A 199 10.14 -20.11 -10.91
C GLN A 199 11.28 -21.03 -10.46
N ALA A 200 11.62 -22.07 -11.25
CA ALA A 200 12.73 -22.96 -10.92
C ALA A 200 14.07 -22.22 -10.81
N ARG A 201 14.30 -21.22 -11.68
CA ARG A 201 15.49 -20.34 -11.61
C ARG A 201 15.52 -19.55 -10.30
N VAL A 202 14.42 -18.86 -9.96
CA VAL A 202 14.30 -18.01 -8.76
C VAL A 202 14.48 -18.82 -7.49
N LEU A 203 13.80 -19.96 -7.37
CA LEU A 203 13.90 -20.82 -6.18
C LEU A 203 15.34 -21.33 -5.99
N LYS A 204 15.99 -21.73 -7.09
CA LYS A 204 17.40 -22.17 -7.04
C LYS A 204 18.34 -21.03 -6.69
N GLU A 205 18.16 -19.85 -7.26
CA GLU A 205 19.00 -18.67 -7.02
C GLU A 205 19.02 -18.28 -5.56
N PHE A 206 17.85 -18.29 -4.91
CA PHE A 206 17.73 -17.90 -3.50
C PHE A 206 17.79 -19.07 -2.51
N GLY A 207 17.94 -20.31 -2.99
CA GLY A 207 18.03 -21.50 -2.13
C GLY A 207 16.71 -21.80 -1.40
N ILE A 208 15.57 -21.52 -2.05
CA ILE A 208 14.23 -21.80 -1.52
C ILE A 208 13.85 -23.24 -1.92
N ASP A 209 13.52 -24.06 -0.93
CA ASP A 209 13.08 -25.44 -1.13
C ASP A 209 11.56 -25.49 -1.26
N PRO A 210 10.99 -25.85 -2.43
CA PRO A 210 9.56 -25.86 -2.64
C PRO A 210 8.81 -26.96 -1.86
N ASP A 211 9.53 -27.97 -1.36
CA ASP A 211 8.94 -29.07 -0.61
C ASP A 211 8.85 -28.80 0.92
N ARG A 212 9.40 -27.67 1.39
CA ARG A 212 9.33 -27.26 2.80
C ARG A 212 8.18 -26.30 3.05
N PRO A 213 7.49 -26.43 4.20
CA PRO A 213 6.55 -25.38 4.63
C PRO A 213 7.25 -24.02 4.68
N THR A 214 6.67 -23.01 4.05
CA THR A 214 7.31 -21.69 3.88
C THR A 214 6.45 -20.58 4.43
N VAL A 215 7.01 -19.79 5.35
CA VAL A 215 6.44 -18.54 5.83
C VAL A 215 7.11 -17.40 5.06
N VAL A 216 6.32 -16.59 4.36
CA VAL A 216 6.83 -15.51 3.52
C VAL A 216 6.41 -14.14 4.04
N PHE A 217 7.35 -13.21 4.05
CA PHE A 217 7.14 -11.78 4.28
C PHE A 217 7.56 -10.99 3.04
N VAL A 218 6.75 -10.00 2.66
CA VAL A 218 7.07 -9.06 1.58
C VAL A 218 6.86 -7.63 2.06
N GLY A 219 7.89 -6.79 1.97
CA GLY A 219 7.76 -5.38 2.33
C GLY A 219 9.09 -4.67 2.53
N ARG A 220 9.02 -3.35 2.69
CA ARG A 220 10.19 -2.55 3.05
C ARG A 220 10.60 -2.80 4.52
N ILE A 221 11.87 -2.64 4.80
CA ILE A 221 12.39 -2.71 6.17
C ILE A 221 12.09 -1.37 6.87
N THR A 222 10.93 -1.28 7.49
CA THR A 222 10.48 -0.09 8.23
C THR A 222 9.92 -0.49 9.58
N ARG A 223 9.88 0.42 10.54
CA ARG A 223 9.25 0.15 11.85
C ARG A 223 7.76 -0.16 11.69
N GLN A 224 7.10 0.54 10.77
CA GLN A 224 5.69 0.34 10.44
C GLN A 224 5.38 -1.11 10.05
N LYS A 225 6.26 -1.77 9.28
CA LYS A 225 6.06 -3.13 8.79
C LYS A 225 6.31 -4.23 9.82
N GLY A 226 6.81 -3.89 11.01
CA GLY A 226 6.88 -4.78 12.15
C GLY A 226 7.80 -6.00 11.99
N LEU A 227 8.68 -6.03 10.98
CA LEU A 227 9.57 -7.18 10.71
C LEU A 227 10.38 -7.66 11.92
N PRO A 228 10.90 -6.81 12.83
CA PRO A 228 11.57 -7.28 14.02
C PRO A 228 10.71 -8.17 14.92
N TYR A 229 9.43 -7.89 15.08
CA TYR A 229 8.51 -8.73 15.87
C TYR A 229 8.32 -10.11 15.23
N PHE A 230 8.15 -10.14 13.89
CA PHE A 230 8.06 -11.42 13.19
C PHE A 230 9.35 -12.25 13.33
N LEU A 231 10.53 -11.64 13.21
CA LEU A 231 11.81 -12.35 13.35
C LEU A 231 11.99 -12.97 14.74
N ARG A 232 11.49 -12.31 15.79
CA ARG A 232 11.48 -12.90 17.15
C ARG A 232 10.43 -14.00 17.29
N ALA A 233 9.21 -13.79 16.73
CA ALA A 233 8.18 -14.82 16.70
C ALA A 233 8.62 -16.08 15.94
N ALA A 234 9.41 -15.93 14.87
CA ALA A 234 9.88 -17.01 14.02
C ALA A 234 10.75 -18.04 14.75
N ARG A 235 11.33 -17.70 15.91
CA ARG A 235 12.04 -18.64 16.78
C ARG A 235 11.14 -19.73 17.36
N GLN A 236 9.82 -19.48 17.43
CA GLN A 236 8.81 -20.39 17.96
C GLN A 236 8.15 -21.26 16.87
N LEU A 237 8.55 -21.11 15.60
CA LEU A 237 8.03 -21.87 14.47
C LEU A 237 8.74 -23.23 14.31
N PRO A 238 8.11 -24.23 13.70
CA PRO A 238 8.69 -25.55 13.45
C PRO A 238 10.02 -25.44 12.72
N ARG A 239 10.99 -26.30 13.07
CA ARG A 239 12.35 -26.26 12.50
C ARG A 239 12.41 -26.60 11.01
N ASP A 240 11.47 -27.39 10.52
CA ASP A 240 11.34 -27.76 9.11
C ASP A 240 10.72 -26.65 8.25
N ALA A 241 10.04 -25.67 8.86
CA ALA A 241 9.56 -24.51 8.13
C ALA A 241 10.71 -23.60 7.71
N GLN A 242 10.71 -23.09 6.49
CA GLN A 242 11.62 -22.04 6.05
C GLN A 242 10.99 -20.65 6.14
N ILE A 243 11.82 -19.65 6.34
CA ILE A 243 11.45 -18.25 6.50
C ILE A 243 12.01 -17.48 5.30
N VAL A 244 11.16 -16.99 4.43
CA VAL A 244 11.56 -16.21 3.26
C VAL A 244 11.17 -14.75 3.43
N LEU A 245 12.15 -13.89 3.42
CA LEU A 245 12.00 -12.45 3.65
C LEU A 245 12.35 -11.72 2.35
N CYS A 246 11.34 -11.30 1.58
CA CYS A 246 11.51 -10.37 0.46
C CYS A 246 11.46 -8.94 1.05
N ALA A 247 12.58 -8.51 1.65
CA ALA A 247 12.64 -7.34 2.50
C ALA A 247 13.84 -6.46 2.15
N GLY A 248 13.58 -5.27 1.60
CA GLY A 248 14.62 -4.33 1.20
C GLY A 248 14.26 -2.89 1.56
N ALA A 249 15.05 -1.94 1.04
CA ALA A 249 14.85 -0.51 1.15
C ALA A 249 14.57 -0.04 2.61
N PRO A 250 15.53 -0.17 3.54
CA PRO A 250 15.35 0.27 4.91
C PRO A 250 15.18 1.78 5.00
N ASP A 251 14.23 2.24 5.85
CA ASP A 251 13.98 3.68 6.05
C ASP A 251 15.13 4.37 6.79
N THR A 252 15.77 3.66 7.73
CA THR A 252 16.91 4.19 8.52
C THR A 252 17.98 3.12 8.71
N LYS A 253 19.20 3.57 9.06
CA LYS A 253 20.33 2.68 9.33
C LYS A 253 20.09 1.82 10.58
N GLU A 254 19.38 2.36 11.56
CA GLU A 254 19.08 1.71 12.84
C GLU A 254 18.18 0.49 12.63
N ILE A 255 17.06 0.64 11.89
CA ILE A 255 16.17 -0.49 11.59
C ILE A 255 16.84 -1.52 10.69
N ALA A 256 17.70 -1.09 9.76
CA ALA A 256 18.49 -2.00 8.93
C ALA A 256 19.42 -2.87 9.78
N ALA A 257 20.15 -2.26 10.72
CA ALA A 257 21.07 -2.96 11.62
C ALA A 257 20.33 -3.91 12.58
N GLU A 258 19.17 -3.49 13.10
CA GLU A 258 18.33 -4.34 13.96
C GLU A 258 17.87 -5.59 13.20
N VAL A 259 17.33 -5.43 12.00
CA VAL A 259 16.85 -6.54 11.18
C VAL A 259 18.01 -7.48 10.78
N ASP A 260 19.15 -6.93 10.35
CA ASP A 260 20.34 -7.73 10.01
C ASP A 260 20.81 -8.58 11.19
N THR A 261 20.84 -8.02 12.39
CA THR A 261 21.20 -8.75 13.63
C THR A 261 20.21 -9.88 13.90
N LEU A 262 18.89 -9.60 13.86
CA LEU A 262 17.87 -10.61 14.14
C LEU A 262 17.87 -11.74 13.09
N VAL A 263 18.10 -11.42 11.82
CA VAL A 263 18.20 -12.43 10.74
C VAL A 263 19.43 -13.32 10.97
N LYS A 264 20.59 -12.76 11.34
CA LYS A 264 21.80 -13.53 11.65
C LYS A 264 21.62 -14.45 12.87
N GLU A 265 20.98 -13.92 13.92
CA GLU A 265 20.67 -14.72 15.10
C GLU A 265 19.70 -15.87 14.79
N LEU A 266 18.66 -15.59 13.99
CA LEU A 266 17.71 -16.61 13.57
C LEU A 266 18.35 -17.68 12.69
N ALA A 267 19.22 -17.28 11.75
CA ALA A 267 19.96 -18.18 10.86
C ALA A 267 21.04 -19.01 11.60
N ALA A 268 21.55 -18.51 12.73
CA ALA A 268 22.44 -19.27 13.60
C ALA A 268 21.70 -20.35 14.42
N ASP A 269 20.43 -20.12 14.72
CA ASP A 269 19.57 -21.03 15.48
C ASP A 269 18.89 -22.09 14.60
N ARG A 270 18.55 -21.78 13.34
CA ARG A 270 17.85 -22.66 12.40
C ARG A 270 18.33 -22.47 10.97
N ASP A 271 18.21 -23.50 10.14
CA ASP A 271 18.38 -23.41 8.68
C ASP A 271 17.11 -22.89 7.99
N GLY A 272 17.19 -22.65 6.67
CA GLY A 272 16.05 -22.22 5.87
C GLY A 272 15.62 -20.76 6.11
N VAL A 273 16.52 -19.90 6.59
CA VAL A 273 16.29 -18.45 6.68
C VAL A 273 16.87 -17.77 5.46
N VAL A 274 16.02 -17.19 4.63
CA VAL A 274 16.40 -16.54 3.36
C VAL A 274 16.02 -15.06 3.41
N LEU A 275 17.01 -14.19 3.26
CA LEU A 275 16.80 -12.74 3.14
C LEU A 275 17.12 -12.29 1.72
N ILE A 276 16.11 -11.75 1.02
CA ILE A 276 16.22 -11.16 -0.31
C ILE A 276 16.04 -9.65 -0.15
N SER A 277 17.15 -8.91 -0.17
CA SER A 277 17.15 -7.45 0.08
C SER A 277 17.00 -6.61 -1.19
N GLN A 278 17.11 -7.22 -2.37
CA GLN A 278 16.89 -6.56 -3.64
C GLN A 278 15.38 -6.44 -3.95
N MET A 279 15.02 -5.41 -4.70
CA MET A 279 13.66 -5.31 -5.24
C MET A 279 13.48 -6.37 -6.33
N LEU A 280 12.53 -7.27 -6.13
CA LEU A 280 12.22 -8.31 -7.08
C LEU A 280 11.21 -7.83 -8.13
N PRO A 281 11.37 -8.21 -9.40
CA PRO A 281 10.29 -8.13 -10.37
C PRO A 281 9.07 -8.92 -9.88
N ARG A 282 7.86 -8.47 -10.25
CA ARG A 282 6.61 -9.13 -9.85
C ARG A 282 6.58 -10.62 -10.22
N THR A 283 7.08 -10.99 -11.42
CA THR A 283 7.17 -12.39 -11.85
C THR A 283 8.00 -13.26 -10.93
N ASP A 284 9.08 -12.72 -10.38
CA ASP A 284 9.96 -13.42 -9.44
C ASP A 284 9.30 -13.51 -8.05
N LEU A 285 8.55 -12.47 -7.66
CA LEU A 285 7.78 -12.49 -6.43
C LEU A 285 6.63 -13.49 -6.49
N CYS A 286 5.88 -13.54 -7.60
CA CYS A 286 4.86 -14.57 -7.83
C CYS A 286 5.44 -15.99 -7.77
N ALA A 287 6.66 -16.19 -8.30
CA ALA A 287 7.36 -17.47 -8.24
C ALA A 287 7.65 -17.94 -6.81
N ILE A 288 7.99 -17.02 -5.91
CA ILE A 288 8.22 -17.30 -4.47
C ILE A 288 6.90 -17.52 -3.74
N LEU A 289 5.90 -16.67 -4.00
CA LEU A 289 4.60 -16.76 -3.34
C LEU A 289 3.86 -18.07 -3.70
N ASP A 290 4.03 -18.59 -4.93
CA ASP A 290 3.36 -19.83 -5.34
C ASP A 290 3.78 -21.06 -4.52
N VAL A 291 5.01 -21.10 -4.02
CA VAL A 291 5.52 -22.20 -3.17
C VAL A 291 5.38 -21.93 -1.67
N ALA A 292 4.91 -20.75 -1.30
CA ALA A 292 4.71 -20.40 0.10
C ALA A 292 3.51 -21.14 0.72
N THR A 293 3.54 -21.33 2.03
CA THR A 293 2.44 -21.96 2.79
C THR A 293 1.58 -20.92 3.49
N VAL A 294 2.18 -19.82 3.95
CA VAL A 294 1.50 -18.73 4.65
C VAL A 294 2.22 -17.41 4.42
N PHE A 295 1.43 -16.36 4.22
CA PHE A 295 1.93 -14.98 4.13
C PHE A 295 1.76 -14.29 5.48
N ILE A 296 2.77 -13.52 5.92
CA ILE A 296 2.74 -12.77 7.17
C ILE A 296 2.81 -11.25 6.95
N THR A 297 1.89 -10.51 7.58
CA THR A 297 1.89 -9.05 7.64
C THR A 297 1.93 -8.59 9.10
N PRO A 298 3.12 -8.47 9.71
CA PRO A 298 3.29 -8.11 11.12
C PRO A 298 3.23 -6.60 11.36
N SER A 299 2.61 -5.85 10.45
CA SER A 299 2.57 -4.39 10.47
C SER A 299 1.94 -3.85 11.76
N VAL A 300 2.54 -2.81 12.34
CA VAL A 300 1.98 -2.07 13.48
C VAL A 300 1.11 -0.90 13.04
N TYR A 301 1.17 -0.53 11.78
CA TYR A 301 0.26 0.40 11.10
C TYR A 301 0.17 0.03 9.63
N GLU A 302 -1.05 -0.11 9.11
CA GLU A 302 -1.28 -0.46 7.70
C GLU A 302 -2.57 0.18 7.21
N PRO A 303 -2.52 1.14 6.29
CA PRO A 303 -3.73 1.79 5.75
C PRO A 303 -4.75 0.82 5.15
N LEU A 304 -4.32 -0.13 4.34
CA LEU A 304 -5.12 -1.26 3.85
C LEU A 304 -4.29 -2.55 3.86
N GLY A 305 -3.08 -2.51 3.28
CA GLY A 305 -2.21 -3.67 3.12
C GLY A 305 -2.43 -4.39 1.79
N ILE A 306 -2.13 -3.72 0.68
CA ILE A 306 -2.24 -4.29 -0.68
C ILE A 306 -1.48 -5.61 -0.79
N VAL A 307 -0.36 -5.76 -0.09
CA VAL A 307 0.42 -7.00 -0.06
C VAL A 307 -0.39 -8.22 0.44
N ASN A 308 -1.42 -7.99 1.26
CA ASN A 308 -2.34 -9.07 1.67
C ASN A 308 -3.21 -9.50 0.49
N LEU A 309 -3.67 -8.56 -0.33
CA LEU A 309 -4.43 -8.86 -1.55
C LEU A 309 -3.57 -9.60 -2.58
N GLU A 310 -2.29 -9.21 -2.69
CA GLU A 310 -1.30 -9.90 -3.55
C GLU A 310 -1.12 -11.36 -3.11
N ALA A 311 -0.99 -11.60 -1.80
CA ALA A 311 -0.90 -12.94 -1.24
C ALA A 311 -2.21 -13.75 -1.44
N MET A 312 -3.37 -13.13 -1.22
CA MET A 312 -4.68 -13.76 -1.45
C MET A 312 -4.90 -14.10 -2.93
N ALA A 313 -4.46 -13.24 -3.85
CA ALA A 313 -4.49 -13.51 -5.29
C ALA A 313 -3.63 -14.72 -5.67
N MET A 314 -2.58 -15.02 -4.91
CA MET A 314 -1.73 -16.20 -5.03
C MET A 314 -2.25 -17.42 -4.26
N GLU A 315 -3.50 -17.36 -3.76
CA GLU A 315 -4.13 -18.41 -2.94
C GLU A 315 -3.35 -18.72 -1.64
N LEU A 316 -2.75 -17.71 -1.01
CA LEU A 316 -2.09 -17.88 0.29
C LEU A 316 -3.02 -17.47 1.43
N PRO A 317 -3.12 -18.28 2.50
CA PRO A 317 -3.68 -17.81 3.75
C PRO A 317 -2.80 -16.69 4.33
N VAL A 318 -3.41 -15.66 4.90
CA VAL A 318 -2.70 -14.51 5.43
C VAL A 318 -2.81 -14.48 6.96
N VAL A 319 -1.68 -14.37 7.64
CA VAL A 319 -1.64 -14.03 9.06
C VAL A 319 -1.24 -12.57 9.17
N GLY A 320 -2.15 -11.72 9.63
CA GLY A 320 -1.94 -10.27 9.68
C GLY A 320 -2.26 -9.68 11.04
N THR A 321 -1.60 -8.59 11.41
CA THR A 321 -1.91 -7.86 12.63
C THR A 321 -3.31 -7.24 12.56
N ARG A 322 -4.07 -7.28 13.64
CA ARG A 322 -5.39 -6.62 13.75
C ARG A 322 -5.21 -5.11 13.94
N THR A 323 -4.76 -4.42 12.89
CA THR A 323 -4.54 -2.97 12.90
C THR A 323 -4.86 -2.34 11.54
N GLY A 324 -5.27 -1.08 11.56
CA GLY A 324 -5.59 -0.31 10.35
C GLY A 324 -6.61 -1.02 9.46
N GLY A 325 -6.30 -1.16 8.17
CA GLY A 325 -7.15 -1.81 7.17
C GLY A 325 -6.95 -3.33 7.04
N ILE A 326 -6.01 -3.95 7.75
CA ILE A 326 -5.79 -5.41 7.67
C ILE A 326 -7.07 -6.20 8.00
N PRO A 327 -7.89 -5.82 9.03
CA PRO A 327 -9.16 -6.49 9.32
C PRO A 327 -10.22 -6.37 8.22
N ASP A 328 -10.10 -5.39 7.33
CA ASP A 328 -11.01 -5.26 6.18
C ASP A 328 -10.65 -6.26 5.06
N VAL A 329 -9.39 -6.67 5.00
CA VAL A 329 -8.89 -7.62 3.99
C VAL A 329 -9.04 -9.06 4.47
N ILE A 330 -8.57 -9.37 5.69
CA ILE A 330 -8.54 -10.73 6.25
C ILE A 330 -9.82 -11.02 7.02
N VAL A 331 -10.52 -12.08 6.65
CA VAL A 331 -11.65 -12.64 7.42
C VAL A 331 -11.10 -13.73 8.34
N GLU A 332 -11.23 -13.48 9.66
CA GLU A 332 -10.73 -14.37 10.72
C GLU A 332 -11.25 -15.79 10.57
N GLY A 333 -10.34 -16.76 10.46
CA GLY A 333 -10.67 -18.20 10.34
C GLY A 333 -11.15 -18.64 8.96
N GLU A 334 -11.39 -17.71 8.02
CA GLU A 334 -11.86 -17.99 6.67
C GLU A 334 -10.79 -17.78 5.60
N THR A 335 -10.16 -16.60 5.58
CA THR A 335 -9.09 -16.27 4.61
C THR A 335 -7.69 -16.23 5.25
N GLY A 336 -7.65 -16.36 6.58
CA GLY A 336 -6.43 -16.29 7.37
C GLY A 336 -6.72 -16.02 8.85
N TYR A 337 -5.74 -15.49 9.55
CA TYR A 337 -5.88 -15.15 10.97
C TYR A 337 -5.40 -13.72 11.26
N LEU A 338 -6.09 -13.07 12.22
CA LEU A 338 -5.72 -11.77 12.74
C LEU A 338 -4.97 -11.93 14.08
N VAL A 339 -3.79 -11.34 14.16
CA VAL A 339 -2.98 -11.31 15.39
C VAL A 339 -3.42 -10.10 16.22
N PRO A 340 -3.91 -10.30 17.44
CA PRO A 340 -4.30 -9.19 18.30
C PRO A 340 -3.08 -8.34 18.68
N ILE A 341 -3.28 -7.03 18.75
CA ILE A 341 -2.27 -6.07 19.19
C ILE A 341 -2.91 -4.99 20.07
N GLU A 342 -2.30 -4.72 21.21
CA GLU A 342 -2.58 -3.53 22.01
C GLU A 342 -1.42 -2.57 21.82
N GLN A 343 -1.72 -1.34 21.40
CA GLN A 343 -0.73 -0.38 20.97
C GLN A 343 -0.64 0.83 21.91
N LYS A 344 0.56 1.39 22.04
CA LYS A 344 0.76 2.67 22.71
C LYS A 344 0.02 3.78 21.98
N THR A 345 -0.46 4.75 22.72
CA THR A 345 -1.22 5.91 22.20
C THR A 345 -0.33 7.09 21.79
N ASP A 346 0.99 6.85 21.67
CA ASP A 346 2.00 7.85 21.32
C ASP A 346 2.18 8.07 19.81
N GLY A 347 1.35 7.43 19.01
CA GLY A 347 1.41 7.49 17.54
C GLY A 347 2.45 6.59 16.89
N THR A 348 3.26 5.86 17.67
CA THR A 348 4.31 4.96 17.12
C THR A 348 3.74 3.63 16.63
N GLY A 349 2.56 3.23 17.11
CA GLY A 349 1.99 1.92 16.87
C GLY A 349 2.72 0.78 17.62
N THR A 350 3.67 1.10 18.50
CA THR A 350 4.44 0.11 19.26
C THR A 350 3.52 -0.74 20.14
N PRO A 351 3.65 -2.09 20.14
CA PRO A 351 2.91 -2.95 21.06
C PRO A 351 3.20 -2.58 22.52
N ILE A 352 2.16 -2.62 23.37
CA ILE A 352 2.32 -2.44 24.83
C ILE A 352 3.08 -3.62 25.39
N ASP A 353 2.76 -4.84 24.95
CA ASP A 353 3.44 -6.08 25.31
C ASP A 353 4.00 -6.76 24.04
N PRO A 354 5.26 -6.49 23.66
CA PRO A 354 5.85 -7.08 22.47
C PRO A 354 5.96 -8.61 22.54
N GLU A 355 6.24 -9.20 23.71
CA GLU A 355 6.39 -10.65 23.85
C GLU A 355 5.06 -11.39 23.67
N ALA A 356 3.98 -10.86 24.22
CA ALA A 356 2.64 -11.39 23.99
C ALA A 356 2.23 -11.28 22.52
N PHE A 357 2.54 -10.16 21.84
CA PHE A 357 2.28 -9.96 20.41
C PHE A 357 3.06 -10.95 19.54
N GLU A 358 4.37 -11.14 19.82
CA GLU A 358 5.24 -12.09 19.12
C GLU A 358 4.76 -13.55 19.32
N SER A 359 4.33 -13.91 20.52
CA SER A 359 3.81 -15.25 20.83
C SER A 359 2.48 -15.52 20.15
N ALA A 360 1.54 -14.56 20.15
CA ALA A 360 0.27 -14.67 19.44
C ALA A 360 0.47 -14.80 17.92
N MET A 361 1.45 -14.09 17.37
CA MET A 361 1.81 -14.21 15.95
C MET A 361 2.33 -15.61 15.62
N ALA A 362 3.24 -16.14 16.42
CA ALA A 362 3.75 -17.50 16.25
C ALA A 362 2.64 -18.55 16.37
N GLU A 363 1.70 -18.40 17.31
CA GLU A 363 0.55 -19.28 17.46
C GLU A 363 -0.32 -19.34 16.18
N ARG A 364 -0.65 -18.16 15.61
CA ARG A 364 -1.44 -18.07 14.38
C ARG A 364 -0.75 -18.69 13.17
N ILE A 365 0.56 -18.45 13.03
CA ILE A 365 1.35 -19.07 11.95
C ILE A 365 1.41 -20.58 12.15
N ASN A 366 1.66 -21.07 13.35
CA ASN A 366 1.70 -22.49 13.66
C ASN A 366 0.37 -23.19 13.38
N ALA A 367 -0.77 -22.52 13.64
CA ALA A 367 -2.09 -23.06 13.31
C ALA A 367 -2.26 -23.30 11.80
N VAL A 368 -1.77 -22.38 10.95
CA VAL A 368 -1.79 -22.56 9.49
C VAL A 368 -0.85 -23.69 9.05
N LEU A 369 0.38 -23.74 9.59
CA LEU A 369 1.38 -24.75 9.24
C LEU A 369 0.94 -26.17 9.65
N ALA A 370 0.19 -26.30 10.74
CA ALA A 370 -0.27 -27.60 11.28
C ALA A 370 -1.36 -28.27 10.43
N ASP A 371 -2.13 -27.50 9.66
CA ASP A 371 -3.22 -28.05 8.82
C ASP A 371 -3.12 -27.54 7.37
N PRO A 372 -2.36 -28.25 6.51
CA PRO A 372 -2.25 -27.91 5.09
C PRO A 372 -3.57 -27.98 4.33
N GLY A 373 -4.55 -28.75 4.84
CA GLY A 373 -5.90 -28.82 4.26
C GLY A 373 -6.67 -27.53 4.46
N GLN A 374 -6.71 -27.04 5.70
CA GLN A 374 -7.32 -25.78 6.07
C GLN A 374 -6.58 -24.60 5.40
N ALA A 375 -5.24 -24.61 5.38
CA ALA A 375 -4.45 -23.58 4.70
C ALA A 375 -4.85 -23.40 3.23
N ARG A 376 -5.01 -24.51 2.48
CA ARG A 376 -5.48 -24.44 1.09
C ARG A 376 -6.92 -23.93 0.95
N GLN A 377 -7.80 -24.25 1.89
CA GLN A 377 -9.18 -23.72 1.89
C GLN A 377 -9.19 -22.21 2.13
N MET A 378 -8.42 -21.74 3.11
CA MET A 378 -8.23 -20.31 3.40
C MET A 378 -7.68 -19.57 2.19
N GLY A 379 -6.65 -20.10 1.52
CA GLY A 379 -6.08 -19.49 0.32
C GLY A 379 -7.10 -19.35 -0.81
N LYS A 380 -7.93 -20.38 -1.06
CA LYS A 380 -9.02 -20.31 -2.06
C LYS A 380 -10.09 -19.29 -1.70
N ALA A 381 -10.50 -19.25 -0.43
CA ALA A 381 -11.43 -18.23 0.06
C ALA A 381 -10.85 -16.82 -0.09
N GLY A 382 -9.55 -16.67 0.18
CA GLY A 382 -8.82 -15.42 -0.04
C GLY A 382 -8.86 -14.95 -1.50
N LEU A 383 -8.55 -15.83 -2.45
CA LEU A 383 -8.64 -15.51 -3.89
C LEU A 383 -10.05 -15.09 -4.31
N GLU A 384 -11.09 -15.82 -3.83
CA GLU A 384 -12.46 -15.48 -4.17
C GLU A 384 -12.86 -14.11 -3.60
N ARG A 385 -12.47 -13.81 -2.36
CA ARG A 385 -12.69 -12.49 -1.75
C ARG A 385 -11.96 -11.39 -2.52
N ALA A 386 -10.67 -11.61 -2.90
CA ALA A 386 -9.92 -10.65 -3.72
C ALA A 386 -10.62 -10.36 -5.06
N ARG A 387 -11.20 -11.38 -5.68
CA ARG A 387 -11.93 -11.26 -6.95
C ARG A 387 -13.23 -10.48 -6.82
N THR A 388 -14.02 -10.73 -5.77
CA THR A 388 -15.38 -10.19 -5.64
C THR A 388 -15.39 -8.78 -5.02
N GLU A 389 -14.53 -8.52 -4.05
CA GLU A 389 -14.58 -7.29 -3.27
C GLU A 389 -13.47 -6.29 -3.63
N PHE A 390 -12.33 -6.78 -4.14
CA PHE A 390 -11.14 -5.97 -4.37
C PHE A 390 -10.69 -5.93 -5.84
N SER A 391 -11.56 -6.31 -6.79
CA SER A 391 -11.21 -6.14 -8.21
C SER A 391 -11.19 -4.67 -8.60
N TRP A 392 -10.28 -4.29 -9.50
CA TRP A 392 -10.23 -2.92 -10.00
C TRP A 392 -11.53 -2.49 -10.70
N ASP A 393 -12.25 -3.43 -11.32
CA ASP A 393 -13.55 -3.13 -11.94
C ASP A 393 -14.59 -2.71 -10.88
N THR A 394 -14.65 -3.42 -9.75
CA THR A 394 -15.50 -3.07 -8.60
C THR A 394 -15.12 -1.71 -8.03
N ILE A 395 -13.83 -1.47 -7.78
CA ILE A 395 -13.32 -0.23 -7.20
C ILE A 395 -13.54 0.96 -8.15
N GLY A 396 -13.29 0.77 -9.45
CA GLY A 396 -13.52 1.79 -10.47
C GLY A 396 -15.00 2.19 -10.57
N GLN A 397 -15.91 1.21 -10.53
CA GLN A 397 -17.34 1.48 -10.57
C GLN A 397 -17.81 2.24 -9.32
N GLN A 398 -17.40 1.83 -8.11
CA GLN A 398 -17.74 2.53 -6.87
C GLN A 398 -17.23 3.98 -6.88
N THR A 399 -16.00 4.19 -7.38
CA THR A 399 -15.41 5.53 -7.49
C THR A 399 -16.17 6.39 -8.50
N LEU A 400 -16.54 5.83 -9.66
CA LEU A 400 -17.29 6.53 -10.69
C LEU A 400 -18.70 6.91 -10.20
N ASP A 401 -19.35 6.05 -9.43
CA ASP A 401 -20.68 6.32 -8.87
C ASP A 401 -20.62 7.46 -7.85
N LEU A 402 -19.56 7.53 -7.04
CA LEU A 402 -19.31 8.67 -6.15
C LEU A 402 -19.13 9.98 -6.96
N TYR A 403 -18.34 9.95 -8.04
CA TYR A 403 -18.15 11.14 -8.87
C TYR A 403 -19.47 11.63 -9.50
N ARG A 404 -20.29 10.70 -10.01
CA ARG A 404 -21.60 11.04 -10.57
C ARG A 404 -22.53 11.68 -9.54
N ALA A 405 -22.49 11.21 -8.29
CA ALA A 405 -23.28 11.78 -7.22
C ALA A 405 -22.86 13.21 -6.85
N LEU A 406 -21.60 13.58 -7.07
CA LEU A 406 -21.06 14.90 -6.77
C LEU A 406 -21.26 15.91 -7.93
N VAL A 407 -21.24 15.43 -9.17
CA VAL A 407 -21.37 16.31 -10.34
C VAL A 407 -22.83 16.54 -10.74
N GLY A 408 -23.76 15.66 -10.37
CA GLY A 408 -25.21 15.75 -10.67
C GLY A 408 -25.58 14.95 -11.89
#